data_e3049c4c89bae8bce0ff1548cc5f3290
#
_entry.id   e3049c4c89bae8bce0ff1548cc5f3290
#
_cell.length_a   1.000
_cell.length_b   1.000
_cell.length_c   1.000
_cell.angle_alpha   90.00
_cell.angle_beta   90.00
_cell.angle_gamma   90.00
#
_symmetry.space_group_name_H-M   'P 1'
#
loop_
_entity.id
_entity.type
_entity.pdbx_description
1 polymer ?
#
loop_
_entity_poly.entity_id
_entity_poly.type
_entity_poly.pdbx_seq_one_letter_code
_entity_poly.pdbx_strand_id
1 'polypeptide(L)'
;MHSSRNYSVAYYGILIALAFILSWLETLLPNPLEGMVPGIKLGLANLVVIISLYRLGFFPSVCISLLRVLLTAFTFGNLSMFFYSLAGAVLSLLIMQLTKQFRIFSTTGVSICGGLAHNLGQILVAILILGSSLTYYLPYLLLGGCVSGFLIGFL
;
A
#
# COMPACT_ATOMS: atom_id res chain seq x y z
N MET A 1 -13.28 11.41 28.27
CA MET A 1 -11.90 10.96 28.59
C MET A 1 -11.47 9.97 27.53
N HIS A 2 -10.69 10.42 26.53
CA HIS A 2 -10.05 9.53 25.56
C HIS A 2 -8.90 8.84 26.29
N SER A 3 -9.10 7.58 26.67
CA SER A 3 -7.99 6.71 27.06
C SER A 3 -7.07 6.59 25.84
N SER A 4 -5.98 7.32 25.84
CA SER A 4 -4.86 7.11 24.91
C SER A 4 -4.33 5.71 25.22
N ARG A 5 -4.72 4.71 24.42
CA ARG A 5 -4.08 3.40 24.43
C ARG A 5 -2.62 3.63 24.01
N ASN A 6 -1.73 3.72 24.98
CA ASN A 6 -0.30 3.72 24.72
C ASN A 6 0.08 2.33 24.23
N TYR A 7 0.00 2.11 22.93
CA TYR A 7 0.56 0.90 22.33
C TYR A 7 2.07 0.91 22.57
N SER A 8 2.60 -0.19 23.03
CA SER A 8 4.04 -0.31 23.27
C SER A 8 4.81 -0.18 21.95
N VAL A 9 6.04 0.32 22.01
CA VAL A 9 6.96 0.39 20.85
C VAL A 9 7.08 -0.98 20.17
N ALA A 10 7.02 -2.07 20.95
CA ALA A 10 7.00 -3.43 20.43
C ALA A 10 5.83 -3.70 19.46
N TYR A 11 4.65 -3.16 19.74
CA TYR A 11 3.49 -3.35 18.85
C TYR A 11 3.69 -2.69 17.48
N TYR A 12 4.25 -1.46 17.47
CA TYR A 12 4.62 -0.80 16.20
C TYR A 12 5.70 -1.59 15.46
N GLY A 13 6.72 -2.08 16.19
CA GLY A 13 7.77 -2.91 15.61
C GLY A 13 7.23 -4.18 14.94
N ILE A 14 6.28 -4.86 15.57
CA ILE A 14 5.63 -6.06 15.02
C ILE A 14 4.87 -5.71 13.72
N LEU A 15 4.11 -4.61 13.71
CA LEU A 15 3.37 -4.20 12.51
C LEU A 15 4.30 -3.82 11.35
N ILE A 16 5.40 -3.11 11.64
CA ILE A 16 6.40 -2.77 10.63
C ILE A 16 7.06 -4.04 10.07
N ALA A 17 7.46 -4.97 10.95
CA ALA A 17 8.05 -6.24 10.55
C ALA A 17 7.08 -7.08 9.70
N LEU A 18 5.82 -7.15 10.10
CA LEU A 18 4.79 -7.85 9.33
C LEU A 18 4.58 -7.22 7.95
N ALA A 19 4.47 -5.88 7.88
CA ALA A 19 4.34 -5.17 6.61
C ALA A 19 5.56 -5.37 5.71
N PHE A 20 6.76 -5.42 6.28
CA PHE A 20 8.00 -5.71 5.57
C PHE A 20 8.03 -7.13 5.02
N ILE A 21 7.66 -8.13 5.84
CA ILE A 21 7.59 -9.55 5.43
C ILE A 21 6.57 -9.71 4.30
N LEU A 22 5.38 -9.11 4.39
CA LEU A 22 4.39 -9.15 3.33
C LEU A 22 4.89 -8.50 2.05
N SER A 23 5.65 -7.41 2.15
CA SER A 23 6.29 -6.78 0.99
C SER A 23 7.35 -7.66 0.35
N TRP A 24 8.09 -8.44 1.14
CA TRP A 24 9.05 -9.40 0.65
C TRP A 24 8.36 -10.61 0.00
N LEU A 25 7.36 -11.19 0.65
CA LEU A 25 6.56 -12.29 0.08
C LEU A 25 5.95 -11.91 -1.26
N GLU A 26 5.51 -10.66 -1.40
CA GLU A 26 4.97 -10.16 -2.65
C GLU A 26 5.99 -10.19 -3.79
N THR A 27 7.28 -10.04 -3.51
CA THR A 27 8.33 -10.17 -4.53
C THR A 27 8.57 -11.61 -5.01
N LEU A 28 8.09 -12.59 -4.25
CA LEU A 28 8.17 -14.01 -4.61
C LEU A 28 6.96 -14.48 -5.43
N LEU A 29 5.88 -13.68 -5.45
CA LEU A 29 4.69 -14.01 -6.23
C LEU A 29 4.92 -13.64 -7.70
N PRO A 30 4.52 -14.52 -8.63
CA PRO A 30 4.59 -14.19 -10.04
C PRO A 30 3.64 -13.00 -10.32
N ASN A 31 4.23 -11.87 -10.64
CA ASN A 31 3.48 -10.70 -11.04
C ASN A 31 3.43 -10.65 -12.58
N PRO A 32 2.27 -10.83 -13.21
CA PRO A 32 2.15 -10.81 -14.66
C PRO A 32 2.58 -9.47 -15.30
N LEU A 33 2.66 -8.41 -14.49
CA LEU A 33 3.08 -7.07 -14.92
C LEU A 33 4.57 -6.80 -14.69
N GLU A 34 5.29 -7.68 -14.01
CA GLU A 34 6.71 -7.49 -13.67
C GLU A 34 7.62 -7.41 -14.90
N GLY A 35 7.28 -8.15 -15.96
CA GLY A 35 7.97 -8.05 -17.25
C GLY A 35 7.70 -6.76 -18.03
N MET A 36 6.66 -6.01 -17.66
CA MET A 36 6.21 -4.80 -18.36
C MET A 36 6.61 -3.52 -17.58
N VAL A 37 6.41 -3.54 -16.28
CA VAL A 37 6.76 -2.42 -15.38
C VAL A 37 7.46 -2.99 -14.14
N PRO A 38 8.79 -3.08 -14.17
CA PRO A 38 9.55 -3.63 -13.05
C PRO A 38 9.30 -2.88 -11.75
N GLY A 39 9.01 -3.62 -10.69
CA GLY A 39 8.86 -3.05 -9.35
C GLY A 39 7.46 -2.61 -8.96
N ILE A 40 6.47 -2.72 -9.83
CA ILE A 40 5.07 -2.54 -9.47
C ILE A 40 4.60 -3.74 -8.64
N LYS A 41 3.92 -3.44 -7.53
CA LYS A 41 3.46 -4.43 -6.54
C LYS A 41 1.95 -4.39 -6.39
N LEU A 42 1.34 -5.53 -6.06
CA LEU A 42 -0.10 -5.64 -5.80
C LEU A 42 -0.53 -4.94 -4.50
N GLY A 43 0.41 -4.77 -3.56
CA GLY A 43 0.17 -4.02 -2.33
C GLY A 43 -0.31 -4.87 -1.16
N LEU A 44 0.14 -6.15 -1.02
CA LEU A 44 -0.21 -7.00 0.12
C LEU A 44 0.09 -6.35 1.48
N ALA A 45 1.13 -5.54 1.56
CA ALA A 45 1.45 -4.81 2.78
C ALA A 45 0.35 -3.80 3.19
N ASN A 46 -0.56 -3.43 2.29
CA ASN A 46 -1.71 -2.58 2.63
C ASN A 46 -2.65 -3.26 3.64
N LEU A 47 -2.60 -4.59 3.78
CA LEU A 47 -3.30 -5.29 4.87
C LEU A 47 -2.91 -4.73 6.25
N VAL A 48 -1.61 -4.56 6.49
CA VAL A 48 -1.14 -4.00 7.76
C VAL A 48 -1.50 -2.53 7.87
N VAL A 49 -1.45 -1.80 6.76
CA VAL A 49 -1.78 -0.37 6.73
C VAL A 49 -3.25 -0.14 7.08
N ILE A 50 -4.19 -0.94 6.53
CA ILE A 50 -5.61 -0.79 6.86
C ILE A 50 -5.90 -1.19 8.31
N ILE A 51 -5.29 -2.27 8.81
CA ILE A 51 -5.41 -2.66 10.22
C ILE A 51 -4.90 -1.54 11.13
N SER A 52 -3.73 -0.98 10.85
CA SER A 52 -3.17 0.11 11.64
C SER A 52 -4.05 1.37 11.55
N LEU A 53 -4.60 1.68 10.39
CA LEU A 53 -5.49 2.83 10.19
C LEU A 53 -6.76 2.73 11.05
N TYR A 54 -7.33 1.55 11.19
CA TYR A 54 -8.53 1.33 12.00
C TYR A 54 -8.24 1.20 13.49
N ARG A 55 -7.08 0.62 13.87
CA ARG A 55 -6.73 0.35 15.28
C ARG A 55 -5.94 1.48 15.93
N LEU A 56 -5.02 2.11 15.21
CA LEU A 56 -4.07 3.08 15.75
C LEU A 56 -4.36 4.51 15.28
N GLY A 57 -5.04 4.66 14.13
CA GLY A 57 -5.33 5.95 13.51
C GLY A 57 -4.34 6.33 12.42
N PHE A 58 -4.50 7.55 11.88
CA PHE A 58 -3.81 7.98 10.66
C PHE A 58 -2.29 8.11 10.83
N PHE A 59 -1.83 8.89 11.81
CA PHE A 59 -0.39 9.16 11.98
C PHE A 59 0.47 7.91 12.21
N PRO A 60 0.09 6.98 13.11
CA PRO A 60 0.81 5.72 13.23
C PRO A 60 0.86 4.92 11.93
N SER A 61 -0.23 4.90 11.17
CA SER A 61 -0.28 4.19 9.88
C SER A 61 0.65 4.82 8.85
N VAL A 62 0.78 6.15 8.83
CA VAL A 62 1.77 6.85 8.01
C VAL A 62 3.19 6.39 8.38
N CYS A 63 3.54 6.40 9.67
CA CYS A 63 4.86 5.98 10.12
C CYS A 63 5.17 4.52 9.76
N ILE A 64 4.22 3.59 10.01
CA ILE A 64 4.38 2.17 9.67
C ILE A 64 4.57 2.00 8.16
N SER A 65 3.76 2.70 7.34
CA SER A 65 3.83 2.61 5.88
C SER A 65 5.14 3.17 5.33
N LEU A 66 5.61 4.32 5.82
CA LEU A 66 6.86 4.93 5.38
C LEU A 66 8.07 4.10 5.78
N LEU A 67 8.12 3.62 7.03
CA LEU A 67 9.22 2.77 7.49
C LEU A 67 9.28 1.47 6.70
N ARG A 68 8.13 0.84 6.41
CA ARG A 68 8.07 -0.33 5.55
C ARG A 68 8.65 -0.03 4.15
N VAL A 69 8.25 1.08 3.52
CA VAL A 69 8.74 1.46 2.18
C VAL A 69 10.27 1.65 2.20
N LEU A 70 10.79 2.35 3.20
CA LEU A 70 12.23 2.54 3.36
C LEU A 70 12.96 1.20 3.53
N LEU A 71 12.53 0.37 4.47
CA LEU A 71 13.13 -0.94 4.72
C LEU A 71 13.13 -1.81 3.46
N THR A 72 12.02 -1.86 2.75
CA THR A 72 11.87 -2.64 1.51
C THR A 72 12.84 -2.14 0.43
N ALA A 73 12.96 -0.83 0.26
CA ALA A 73 13.82 -0.24 -0.75
C ALA A 73 15.30 -0.53 -0.50
N PHE A 74 15.73 -0.46 0.76
CA PHE A 74 17.13 -0.67 1.14
C PHE A 74 17.55 -2.15 1.19
N THR A 75 16.60 -3.09 1.39
CA THR A 75 16.94 -4.51 1.55
C THR A 75 16.89 -5.30 0.25
N PHE A 76 15.85 -5.15 -0.52
CA PHE A 76 15.62 -5.93 -1.76
C PHE A 76 15.02 -5.11 -2.91
N GLY A 77 14.89 -3.79 -2.72
CA GLY A 77 14.38 -2.88 -3.73
C GLY A 77 15.49 -2.16 -4.49
N ASN A 78 15.06 -1.19 -5.26
CA ASN A 78 15.89 -0.20 -5.93
C ASN A 78 15.23 1.18 -5.87
N LEU A 79 15.92 2.19 -6.39
CA LEU A 79 15.46 3.58 -6.32
C LEU A 79 14.09 3.78 -7.03
N SER A 80 13.87 3.13 -8.16
CA SER A 80 12.58 3.21 -8.87
C SER A 80 11.47 2.56 -8.06
N MET A 81 11.72 1.37 -7.50
CA MET A 81 10.79 0.70 -6.58
C MET A 81 10.45 1.55 -5.36
N PHE A 82 11.43 2.28 -4.83
CA PHE A 82 11.20 3.22 -3.73
C PHE A 82 10.16 4.27 -4.11
N PHE A 83 10.36 4.97 -5.23
CA PHE A 83 9.44 6.02 -5.67
C PHE A 83 8.05 5.49 -6.00
N TYR A 84 7.95 4.33 -6.66
CA TYR A 84 6.65 3.70 -6.94
C TYR A 84 5.92 3.34 -5.64
N SER A 85 6.62 2.67 -4.72
CA SER A 85 6.05 2.26 -3.44
C SER A 85 5.67 3.45 -2.56
N LEU A 86 6.47 4.52 -2.57
CA LEU A 86 6.20 5.73 -1.81
C LEU A 86 4.93 6.43 -2.32
N ALA A 87 4.85 6.67 -3.63
CA ALA A 87 3.68 7.31 -4.23
C ALA A 87 2.40 6.47 -4.02
N GLY A 88 2.49 5.16 -4.24
CA GLY A 88 1.39 4.24 -3.98
C GLY A 88 0.96 4.24 -2.52
N ALA A 89 1.89 4.20 -1.58
CA ALA A 89 1.61 4.20 -0.15
C ALA A 89 0.95 5.50 0.32
N VAL A 90 1.48 6.64 -0.11
CA VAL A 90 0.93 7.96 0.25
C VAL A 90 -0.49 8.12 -0.30
N LEU A 91 -0.68 7.88 -1.60
CA LEU A 91 -1.98 8.05 -2.23
C LEU A 91 -3.02 7.07 -1.65
N SER A 92 -2.66 5.81 -1.46
CA SER A 92 -3.49 4.79 -0.84
C SER A 92 -3.96 5.21 0.56
N LEU A 93 -3.05 5.67 1.40
CA LEU A 93 -3.33 6.03 2.78
C LEU A 93 -4.23 7.27 2.87
N LEU A 94 -4.01 8.26 2.02
CA LEU A 94 -4.86 9.45 1.92
C LEU A 94 -6.28 9.08 1.50
N ILE A 95 -6.44 8.26 0.46
CA ILE A 95 -7.76 7.83 -0.01
C ILE A 95 -8.46 6.94 1.01
N MET A 96 -7.75 6.00 1.66
CA MET A 96 -8.33 5.20 2.74
C MET A 96 -8.79 6.07 3.92
N GLN A 97 -8.03 7.08 4.31
CA GLN A 97 -8.42 8.00 5.37
C GLN A 97 -9.66 8.80 4.98
N LEU A 98 -9.72 9.33 3.78
CA LEU A 98 -10.87 10.09 3.27
C LEU A 98 -12.12 9.21 3.21
N THR A 99 -12.04 8.05 2.58
CA THR A 99 -13.18 7.12 2.45
C THR A 99 -13.67 6.61 3.80
N LYS A 100 -12.76 6.36 4.75
CA LYS A 100 -13.10 6.01 6.13
C LYS A 100 -13.90 7.11 6.83
N GLN A 101 -13.57 8.39 6.59
CA GLN A 101 -14.29 9.52 7.22
C GLN A 101 -15.74 9.65 6.76
N PHE A 102 -16.03 9.31 5.51
CA PHE A 102 -17.38 9.39 4.97
C PHE A 102 -18.36 8.38 5.59
N ARG A 103 -17.89 7.36 6.31
CA ARG A 103 -18.70 6.35 7.01
C ARG A 103 -19.73 5.59 6.14
N ILE A 104 -19.73 5.83 4.83
CA ILE A 104 -20.61 5.18 3.85
C ILE A 104 -20.01 3.85 3.40
N PHE A 105 -18.68 3.75 3.44
CA PHE A 105 -17.94 2.59 2.98
C PHE A 105 -17.70 1.60 4.11
N SER A 106 -17.90 0.32 3.83
CA SER A 106 -17.43 -0.77 4.68
C SER A 106 -15.89 -0.80 4.69
N THR A 107 -15.30 -1.54 5.62
CA THR A 107 -13.83 -1.74 5.66
C THR A 107 -13.31 -2.28 4.33
N THR A 108 -14.07 -3.20 3.71
CA THR A 108 -13.75 -3.73 2.38
C THR A 108 -13.78 -2.64 1.31
N GLY A 109 -14.79 -1.76 1.33
CA GLY A 109 -14.87 -0.64 0.39
C GLY A 109 -13.69 0.33 0.54
N VAL A 110 -13.31 0.66 1.78
CA VAL A 110 -12.11 1.48 2.06
C VAL A 110 -10.84 0.79 1.54
N SER A 111 -10.73 -0.52 1.72
CA SER A 111 -9.58 -1.30 1.23
C SER A 111 -9.50 -1.32 -0.28
N ILE A 112 -10.62 -1.47 -0.99
CA ILE A 112 -10.68 -1.42 -2.46
C ILE A 112 -10.22 -0.05 -2.96
N CYS A 113 -10.75 1.03 -2.40
CA CYS A 113 -10.31 2.39 -2.73
C CYS A 113 -8.82 2.58 -2.48
N GLY A 114 -8.31 2.02 -1.38
CA GLY A 114 -6.87 2.02 -1.06
C GLY A 114 -6.02 1.26 -2.08
N GLY A 115 -6.45 0.07 -2.50
CA GLY A 115 -5.77 -0.74 -3.51
C GLY A 115 -5.73 -0.06 -4.88
N LEU A 116 -6.86 0.50 -5.31
CA LEU A 116 -6.95 1.29 -6.55
C LEU A 116 -6.01 2.51 -6.50
N ALA A 117 -6.05 3.27 -5.40
CA ALA A 117 -5.21 4.44 -5.21
C ALA A 117 -3.71 4.08 -5.13
N HIS A 118 -3.38 2.94 -4.53
CA HIS A 118 -2.01 2.43 -4.47
C HIS A 118 -1.44 2.20 -5.87
N ASN A 119 -2.15 1.44 -6.70
CA ASN A 119 -1.70 1.15 -8.05
C ASN A 119 -1.72 2.40 -8.94
N LEU A 120 -2.69 3.30 -8.75
CA LEU A 120 -2.70 4.60 -9.42
C LEU A 120 -1.46 5.43 -9.07
N GLY A 121 -1.08 5.50 -7.80
CA GLY A 121 0.12 6.21 -7.37
C GLY A 121 1.39 5.63 -7.98
N GLN A 122 1.50 4.31 -8.04
CA GLN A 122 2.64 3.63 -8.67
C GLN A 122 2.75 3.95 -10.15
N ILE A 123 1.65 3.80 -10.92
CA ILE A 123 1.67 4.00 -12.37
C ILE A 123 1.92 5.46 -12.74
N LEU A 124 1.43 6.43 -11.95
CA LEU A 124 1.71 7.84 -12.19
C LEU A 124 3.20 8.14 -12.15
N VAL A 125 3.91 7.63 -11.14
CA VAL A 125 5.36 7.80 -11.05
C VAL A 125 6.08 6.98 -12.13
N ALA A 126 5.59 5.79 -12.45
CA ALA A 126 6.17 4.99 -13.53
C ALA A 126 6.07 5.69 -14.89
N ILE A 127 4.95 6.33 -15.19
CA ILE A 127 4.76 7.13 -16.41
C ILE A 127 5.73 8.31 -16.45
N LEU A 128 5.96 8.98 -15.32
CA LEU A 128 6.90 10.10 -15.24
C LEU A 128 8.36 9.67 -15.48
N ILE A 129 8.73 8.47 -15.05
CA ILE A 129 10.11 7.95 -15.18
C ILE A 129 10.34 7.25 -16.52
N LEU A 130 9.39 6.45 -16.97
CA LEU A 130 9.54 5.54 -18.12
C LEU A 130 8.77 5.97 -19.36
N GLY A 131 7.89 6.97 -19.25
CA GLY A 131 7.13 7.53 -20.37
C GLY A 131 5.67 7.08 -20.44
N SER A 132 4.92 7.78 -21.30
CA SER A 132 3.45 7.66 -21.40
C SER A 132 2.94 6.32 -21.95
N SER A 133 3.80 5.52 -22.57
CA SER A 133 3.42 4.18 -23.09
C SER A 133 2.85 3.26 -22.00
N LEU A 134 3.21 3.51 -20.75
CA LEU A 134 2.71 2.74 -19.62
C LEU A 134 1.23 2.96 -19.30
N THR A 135 0.61 3.98 -19.88
CA THR A 135 -0.84 4.24 -19.71
C THR A 135 -1.70 3.07 -20.17
N TYR A 136 -1.23 2.28 -21.14
CA TYR A 136 -1.94 1.08 -21.60
C TYR A 136 -2.08 -0.01 -20.50
N TYR A 137 -1.23 0.00 -19.49
CA TYR A 137 -1.30 -0.94 -18.35
C TYR A 137 -2.21 -0.49 -17.22
N LEU A 138 -2.69 0.76 -17.26
CA LEU A 138 -3.56 1.33 -16.23
C LEU A 138 -4.79 0.46 -15.93
N PRO A 139 -5.57 -0.04 -16.92
CA PRO A 139 -6.75 -0.86 -16.63
C PRO A 139 -6.39 -2.15 -15.86
N TYR A 140 -5.30 -2.81 -16.24
CA TYR A 140 -4.84 -4.05 -15.59
C TYR A 140 -4.40 -3.81 -14.14
N LEU A 141 -3.69 -2.70 -13.90
CA LEU A 141 -3.27 -2.29 -12.57
C LEU A 141 -4.44 -1.92 -11.67
N LEU A 142 -5.43 -1.22 -12.21
CA LEU A 142 -6.65 -0.89 -11.46
C LEU A 142 -7.46 -2.14 -11.12
N LEU A 143 -7.59 -3.09 -12.05
CA LEU A 143 -8.22 -4.38 -11.76
C LEU A 143 -7.45 -5.14 -10.67
N GLY A 144 -6.12 -5.22 -10.76
CA GLY A 144 -5.28 -5.82 -9.73
C GLY A 144 -5.45 -5.14 -8.36
N GLY A 145 -5.49 -3.81 -8.32
CA GLY A 145 -5.74 -3.03 -7.11
C GLY A 145 -7.14 -3.27 -6.52
N CYS A 146 -8.15 -3.42 -7.37
CA CYS A 146 -9.51 -3.76 -6.94
C CYS A 146 -9.55 -5.16 -6.31
N VAL A 147 -8.98 -6.15 -6.98
CA VAL A 147 -8.96 -7.55 -6.50
C VAL A 147 -8.16 -7.65 -5.19
N SER A 148 -6.96 -7.11 -5.15
CA SER A 148 -6.13 -7.13 -3.93
C SER A 148 -6.80 -6.37 -2.79
N GLY A 149 -7.38 -5.20 -3.05
CA GLY A 149 -8.11 -4.42 -2.07
C GLY A 149 -9.35 -5.14 -1.54
N PHE A 150 -10.07 -5.87 -2.39
CA PHE A 150 -11.19 -6.70 -1.98
C PHE A 150 -10.75 -7.84 -1.06
N LEU A 151 -9.71 -8.59 -1.46
CA LEU A 151 -9.17 -9.69 -0.65
C LEU A 151 -8.67 -9.20 0.71
N ILE A 152 -7.92 -8.11 0.73
CA ILE A 152 -7.38 -7.50 1.96
C ILE A 152 -8.50 -7.02 2.89
N GLY A 153 -9.53 -6.42 2.34
CA GLY A 153 -10.64 -5.88 3.14
C GLY A 153 -11.64 -6.94 3.59
N PHE A 154 -11.61 -8.13 2.99
CA PHE A 154 -12.41 -9.28 3.39
C PHE A 154 -11.77 -10.06 4.55
N LEU A 155 -10.44 -10.09 4.61
CA LEU A 155 -9.65 -10.70 5.71
C LEU A 155 -9.76 -9.89 7.00
#